data_625edba02dd00a84a8cd2ec91eb9a4a5
#
_entry.id   625edba02dd00a84a8cd2ec91eb9a4a5
#
_cell.length_a   1.000
_cell.length_b   1.000
_cell.length_c   1.000
_cell.angle_alpha   90.00
_cell.angle_beta   90.00
_cell.angle_gamma   90.00
#
_symmetry.space_group_name_H-M   'P 1'
#
loop_
_entity.id
_entity.type
_entity.pdbx_description
1 polymer ?
#
loop_
_entity_poly.entity_id
_entity_poly.type
_entity_poly.pdbx_seq_one_letter_code
_entity_poly.pdbx_strand_id
1 'polypeptide(L)'
;NLDDINTVWQQVADQEIGSVVCEFLEYRSNDGLLVVATHGNGIYQTNIASIDDVLANNDISKGVFDLNVFPNPVKDKITLTVIMNKTTNGSVVMYDELGRKVGDTYQQKLYSGINTIPLNSTNLKTGIYFVSLSFDGNTITKQIIKE
;
A
#
# COMPACT_ATOMS: atom_id res chain seq x y z
N ASN A 1 -19.39 7.42 24.49
CA ASN A 1 -18.78 7.92 25.73
C ASN A 1 -17.29 7.68 25.63
N LEU A 2 -16.51 8.77 25.53
CA LEU A 2 -15.06 8.71 25.33
C LEU A 2 -14.27 8.40 26.64
N ASP A 3 -14.98 8.14 27.73
CA ASP A 3 -14.40 7.89 29.06
C ASP A 3 -14.34 6.42 29.43
N ASP A 4 -14.65 5.52 28.50
CA ASP A 4 -14.56 4.08 28.75
C ASP A 4 -13.10 3.63 28.66
N ILE A 5 -12.66 2.86 29.67
CA ILE A 5 -11.33 2.24 29.70
C ILE A 5 -11.06 1.29 28.52
N ASN A 6 -12.11 0.93 27.77
CA ASN A 6 -12.02 0.11 26.57
C ASN A 6 -11.96 0.94 25.28
N THR A 7 -11.88 2.28 25.37
CA THR A 7 -11.71 3.12 24.19
C THR A 7 -10.34 2.87 23.55
N VAL A 8 -10.34 2.35 22.33
CA VAL A 8 -9.13 2.13 21.55
C VAL A 8 -9.03 3.24 20.51
N TRP A 9 -7.93 3.99 20.55
CA TRP A 9 -7.61 4.98 19.55
C TRP A 9 -6.87 4.32 18.38
N GLN A 10 -7.39 4.50 17.19
CA GLN A 10 -6.77 4.00 15.96
C GLN A 10 -6.38 5.18 15.08
N GLN A 11 -5.14 5.16 14.59
CA GLN A 11 -4.70 6.12 13.59
C GLN A 11 -5.33 5.78 12.24
N VAL A 12 -5.91 6.77 11.57
CA VAL A 12 -6.54 6.66 10.26
C VAL A 12 -5.80 7.56 9.28
N ALA A 13 -5.63 7.10 8.03
CA ALA A 13 -5.00 7.86 6.95
C ALA A 13 -3.54 8.31 7.23
N ASP A 14 -2.78 7.47 7.91
CA ASP A 14 -1.36 7.71 8.22
C ASP A 14 -0.48 7.78 6.98
N GLN A 15 -0.87 7.11 5.91
CA GLN A 15 -0.15 7.09 4.63
C GLN A 15 -0.50 8.29 3.74
N GLU A 16 -1.72 8.81 3.85
CA GLU A 16 -2.21 9.93 3.04
C GLU A 16 -1.93 11.27 3.70
N ILE A 17 -2.28 11.41 4.97
CA ILE A 17 -2.17 12.66 5.72
C ILE A 17 -0.84 12.75 6.46
N GLY A 18 -0.33 11.62 6.96
CA GLY A 18 0.89 11.54 7.75
C GLY A 18 0.74 12.13 9.16
N SER A 19 1.88 12.44 9.79
CA SER A 19 1.91 13.04 11.12
C SER A 19 1.95 14.57 11.00
N VAL A 20 0.78 15.20 10.84
CA VAL A 20 0.63 16.64 10.70
C VAL A 20 -0.35 17.19 11.73
N VAL A 21 -0.26 18.49 12.02
CA VAL A 21 -1.24 19.15 12.86
C VAL A 21 -2.50 19.38 12.05
N CYS A 22 -3.63 18.83 12.54
CA CYS A 22 -4.95 19.14 12.01
C CYS A 22 -5.47 20.42 12.68
N GLU A 23 -5.66 21.48 11.93
CA GLU A 23 -6.16 22.75 12.44
C GLU A 23 -7.68 22.84 12.42
N PHE A 24 -8.29 22.12 11.48
CA PHE A 24 -9.74 22.16 11.31
C PHE A 24 -10.27 20.80 10.90
N LEU A 25 -11.39 20.41 11.51
CA LEU A 25 -12.13 19.18 11.20
C LEU A 25 -13.61 19.53 11.12
N GLU A 26 -14.24 19.29 9.98
CA GLU A 26 -15.67 19.54 9.77
C GLU A 26 -16.35 18.28 9.25
N TYR A 27 -17.47 17.91 9.83
CA TYR A 27 -18.29 16.80 9.40
C TYR A 27 -19.68 17.27 9.01
N ARG A 28 -20.09 16.94 7.80
CA ARG A 28 -21.40 17.25 7.27
C ARG A 28 -22.29 16.00 7.30
N SER A 29 -23.25 15.98 8.22
CA SER A 29 -24.06 14.80 8.54
C SER A 29 -25.08 14.40 7.46
N ASN A 30 -25.43 15.30 6.54
CA ASN A 30 -26.42 15.01 5.49
C ASN A 30 -25.90 14.12 4.36
N ASP A 31 -24.59 14.11 4.13
CA ASP A 31 -23.96 13.31 3.08
C ASP A 31 -22.67 12.59 3.59
N GLY A 32 -22.39 12.66 4.88
CA GLY A 32 -21.24 12.00 5.50
C GLY A 32 -19.89 12.60 5.15
N LEU A 33 -19.85 13.79 4.54
CA LEU A 33 -18.58 14.41 4.15
C LEU A 33 -17.79 14.85 5.38
N LEU A 34 -16.56 14.35 5.51
CA LEU A 34 -15.57 14.80 6.46
C LEU A 34 -14.46 15.55 5.73
N VAL A 35 -14.14 16.76 6.21
CA VAL A 35 -13.05 17.59 5.69
C VAL A 35 -12.04 17.84 6.80
N VAL A 36 -10.76 17.66 6.49
CA VAL A 36 -9.63 17.88 7.39
C VAL A 36 -8.69 18.91 6.77
N ALA A 37 -8.47 20.03 7.43
CA ALA A 37 -7.44 21.00 7.05
C ALA A 37 -6.21 20.81 7.91
N THR A 38 -5.04 20.70 7.28
CA THR A 38 -3.77 20.45 7.95
C THR A 38 -2.83 21.65 7.83
N HIS A 39 -1.93 21.78 8.79
CA HIS A 39 -0.88 22.79 8.72
C HIS A 39 0.23 22.33 7.76
N GLY A 40 0.26 22.94 6.59
CA GLY A 40 1.33 22.76 5.59
C GLY A 40 1.21 21.54 4.64
N ASN A 41 0.20 20.68 4.82
CA ASN A 41 0.02 19.50 3.96
C ASN A 41 -1.30 19.50 3.17
N GLY A 42 -2.04 20.60 3.17
CA GLY A 42 -3.25 20.76 2.36
C GLY A 42 -4.56 20.42 3.07
N ILE A 43 -5.61 20.25 2.28
CA ILE A 43 -6.97 19.91 2.73
C ILE A 43 -7.33 18.54 2.16
N TYR A 44 -7.82 17.67 3.02
CA TYR A 44 -8.25 16.31 2.70
C TYR A 44 -9.74 16.19 2.92
N GLN A 45 -10.39 15.34 2.13
CA GLN A 45 -11.81 15.05 2.31
C GLN A 45 -12.09 13.56 2.08
N THR A 46 -13.07 13.05 2.81
CA THR A 46 -13.60 11.69 2.63
C THR A 46 -15.08 11.66 2.97
N ASN A 47 -15.79 10.64 2.50
CA ASN A 47 -17.17 10.39 2.88
C ASN A 47 -17.21 9.26 3.91
N ILE A 48 -17.85 9.53 5.04
CA ILE A 48 -18.11 8.54 6.10
C ILE A 48 -19.60 8.21 6.02
N ALA A 49 -19.95 7.12 5.34
CA ALA A 49 -21.34 6.70 5.19
C ALA A 49 -21.86 5.95 6.43
N SER A 50 -20.95 5.30 7.19
CA SER A 50 -21.28 4.60 8.43
C SER A 50 -20.11 4.61 9.41
N ILE A 51 -20.38 4.24 10.68
CA ILE A 51 -19.32 4.02 11.67
C ILE A 51 -18.37 2.91 11.22
N ASP A 52 -18.86 1.96 10.45
CA ASP A 52 -18.09 0.85 9.92
C ASP A 52 -17.07 1.34 8.86
N ASP A 53 -17.35 2.43 8.15
CA ASP A 53 -16.41 3.05 7.21
C ASP A 53 -15.22 3.69 7.93
N VAL A 54 -15.43 4.18 9.16
CA VAL A 54 -14.37 4.75 9.99
C VAL A 54 -13.56 3.66 10.68
N LEU A 55 -14.24 2.58 11.09
CA LEU A 55 -13.62 1.44 11.77
C LEU A 55 -13.09 0.39 10.79
N ALA A 56 -13.65 0.34 9.58
CA ALA A 56 -13.13 -0.47 8.52
C ALA A 56 -11.89 0.24 7.95
N ASN A 57 -10.74 -0.21 8.36
CA ASN A 57 -9.54 -0.08 7.55
C ASN A 57 -9.83 -0.86 6.25
N ASN A 58 -10.54 -0.22 5.30
CA ASN A 58 -10.99 -0.84 4.05
C ASN A 58 -9.84 -1.38 3.20
N ASP A 59 -8.60 -0.97 3.50
CA ASP A 59 -7.41 -1.53 2.90
C ASP A 59 -7.02 -2.89 3.51
N ILE A 60 -7.40 -3.17 4.75
CA ILE A 60 -7.17 -4.49 5.37
C ILE A 60 -8.14 -5.54 4.80
N SER A 61 -9.34 -5.14 4.39
CA SER A 61 -10.33 -6.07 3.81
C SER A 61 -10.01 -6.47 2.36
N LYS A 62 -9.09 -5.78 1.68
CA LYS A 62 -8.72 -6.08 0.29
C LYS A 62 -7.57 -7.06 0.10
N GLY A 63 -7.01 -7.60 1.16
CA GLY A 63 -6.23 -8.83 1.06
C GLY A 63 -4.73 -8.73 0.91
N VAL A 64 -4.13 -7.55 1.01
CA VAL A 64 -2.67 -7.40 1.03
C VAL A 64 -2.25 -6.56 2.21
N PHE A 65 -1.40 -7.11 3.07
CA PHE A 65 -0.96 -6.42 4.26
C PHE A 65 0.36 -5.68 4.06
N ASP A 66 1.27 -6.20 3.25
CA ASP A 66 2.53 -5.52 2.98
C ASP A 66 3.28 -6.22 1.83
N LEU A 67 3.89 -5.43 0.94
CA LEU A 67 4.83 -5.90 -0.06
C LEU A 67 6.22 -5.41 0.32
N ASN A 68 7.05 -6.31 0.81
CA ASN A 68 8.44 -6.02 1.10
C ASN A 68 9.36 -6.50 -0.02
N VAL A 69 10.38 -5.71 -0.31
CA VAL A 69 11.38 -6.00 -1.35
C VAL A 69 12.77 -5.90 -0.74
N PHE A 70 13.54 -6.98 -0.81
CA PHE A 70 14.90 -7.00 -0.28
C PHE A 70 15.84 -7.90 -1.09
N PRO A 71 17.13 -7.66 -1.05
CA PRO A 71 17.76 -6.45 -0.54
C PRO A 71 17.40 -5.23 -1.40
N ASN A 72 17.50 -4.05 -0.80
CA ASN A 72 17.42 -2.79 -1.51
C ASN A 72 18.47 -1.84 -0.88
N PRO A 73 19.55 -1.47 -1.56
CA PRO A 73 19.91 -1.72 -2.96
C PRO A 73 20.11 -3.20 -3.31
N VAL A 74 19.87 -3.53 -4.60
CA VAL A 74 19.95 -4.91 -5.11
C VAL A 74 21.13 -5.07 -6.07
N LYS A 75 21.81 -6.24 -5.99
CA LYS A 75 22.83 -6.66 -6.97
C LYS A 75 22.25 -7.63 -7.98
N ASP A 76 22.02 -8.88 -7.61
CA ASP A 76 21.67 -9.94 -8.57
C ASP A 76 20.27 -10.51 -8.39
N LYS A 77 19.80 -10.58 -7.14
CA LYS A 77 18.53 -11.22 -6.79
C LYS A 77 17.70 -10.32 -5.90
N ILE A 78 16.43 -10.27 -6.19
CA ILE A 78 15.41 -9.56 -5.43
C ILE A 78 14.48 -10.62 -4.82
N THR A 79 14.10 -10.44 -3.59
CA THR A 79 13.05 -11.23 -2.94
C THR A 79 11.89 -10.32 -2.61
N LEU A 80 10.73 -10.64 -3.15
CA LEU A 80 9.46 -10.04 -2.74
C LEU A 80 8.85 -10.89 -1.64
N THR A 81 8.38 -10.26 -0.58
CA THR A 81 7.57 -10.92 0.45
C THR A 81 6.25 -10.20 0.54
N VAL A 82 5.16 -10.94 0.42
CA VAL A 82 3.80 -10.42 0.51
C VAL A 82 2.95 -11.30 1.41
N ILE A 83 2.13 -10.70 2.25
CA ILE A 83 1.17 -11.41 3.09
C ILE A 83 -0.20 -11.31 2.45
N MET A 84 -0.85 -12.46 2.25
CA MET A 84 -2.17 -12.57 1.63
C MET A 84 -3.17 -13.16 2.61
N ASN A 85 -4.41 -12.68 2.62
CA ASN A 85 -5.48 -13.24 3.45
C ASN A 85 -6.23 -14.40 2.74
N LYS A 86 -6.13 -14.49 1.42
CA LYS A 86 -6.74 -15.56 0.62
C LYS A 86 -5.81 -15.99 -0.52
N THR A 87 -6.06 -17.17 -1.05
CA THR A 87 -5.35 -17.67 -2.22
C THR A 87 -5.89 -17.02 -3.49
N THR A 88 -4.99 -16.45 -4.32
CA THR A 88 -5.32 -15.82 -5.59
C THR A 88 -4.19 -15.96 -6.61
N ASN A 89 -4.41 -15.58 -7.86
CA ASN A 89 -3.35 -15.46 -8.85
C ASN A 89 -2.84 -14.01 -8.87
N GLY A 90 -1.53 -13.86 -8.89
CA GLY A 90 -0.88 -12.59 -9.02
C GLY A 90 0.10 -12.54 -10.17
N SER A 91 0.44 -11.34 -10.61
CA SER A 91 1.48 -11.10 -11.60
C SER A 91 2.45 -10.04 -11.11
N VAL A 92 3.75 -10.31 -11.28
CA VAL A 92 4.81 -9.36 -10.95
C VAL A 92 5.42 -8.83 -12.24
N VAL A 93 5.54 -7.50 -12.33
CA VAL A 93 6.14 -6.81 -13.46
C VAL A 93 7.15 -5.80 -12.92
N MET A 94 8.29 -5.67 -13.61
CA MET A 94 9.25 -4.61 -13.33
C MET A 94 9.17 -3.50 -14.39
N TYR A 95 9.39 -2.28 -13.95
CA TYR A 95 9.45 -1.09 -14.80
C TYR A 95 10.72 -0.30 -14.52
N ASP A 96 11.24 0.38 -15.53
CA ASP A 96 12.30 1.36 -15.35
C ASP A 96 11.74 2.72 -14.87
N GLU A 97 12.62 3.69 -14.67
CA GLU A 97 12.27 5.06 -14.24
C GLU A 97 11.36 5.82 -15.21
N LEU A 98 11.28 5.38 -16.46
CA LEU A 98 10.41 5.95 -17.50
C LEU A 98 9.08 5.19 -17.61
N GLY A 99 8.81 4.23 -16.74
CA GLY A 99 7.61 3.40 -16.75
C GLY A 99 7.57 2.34 -17.86
N ARG A 100 8.70 2.07 -18.53
CA ARG A 100 8.79 1.01 -19.54
C ARG A 100 8.98 -0.33 -18.85
N LYS A 101 8.23 -1.32 -19.29
CA LYS A 101 8.36 -2.69 -18.77
C LYS A 101 9.76 -3.24 -19.05
N VAL A 102 10.35 -3.85 -18.02
CA VAL A 102 11.67 -4.48 -18.07
C VAL A 102 11.53 -5.97 -17.75
N GLY A 103 12.05 -6.81 -18.63
CA GLY A 103 11.99 -8.27 -18.48
C GLY A 103 10.59 -8.85 -18.68
N ASP A 104 10.40 -10.06 -18.18
CA ASP A 104 9.17 -10.82 -18.33
C ASP A 104 8.16 -10.51 -17.21
N THR A 105 6.90 -10.85 -17.46
CA THR A 105 5.86 -10.88 -16.41
C THR A 105 5.92 -12.24 -15.71
N TYR A 106 6.08 -12.21 -14.39
CA TYR A 106 6.07 -13.43 -13.58
C TYR A 106 4.64 -13.70 -13.09
N GLN A 107 4.04 -14.78 -13.58
CA GLN A 107 2.74 -15.25 -13.07
C GLN A 107 2.99 -16.14 -11.85
N GLN A 108 2.33 -15.80 -10.75
CA GLN A 108 2.52 -16.48 -9.47
C GLN A 108 1.18 -16.76 -8.79
N LYS A 109 0.99 -17.99 -8.34
CA LYS A 109 -0.09 -18.29 -7.41
C LYS A 109 0.32 -17.84 -6.01
N LEU A 110 -0.46 -16.96 -5.44
CA LEU A 110 -0.28 -16.43 -4.09
C LEU A 110 -1.20 -17.21 -3.14
N TYR A 111 -0.64 -17.76 -2.10
CA TYR A 111 -1.39 -18.51 -1.08
C TYR A 111 -1.74 -17.62 0.11
N SER A 112 -2.79 -17.98 0.83
CA SER A 112 -3.07 -17.33 2.11
C SER A 112 -1.87 -17.46 3.04
N GLY A 113 -1.49 -16.37 3.71
CA GLY A 113 -0.28 -16.24 4.52
C GLY A 113 0.88 -15.59 3.77
N ILE A 114 2.10 -15.89 4.20
CA ILE A 114 3.34 -15.31 3.66
C ILE A 114 3.72 -15.98 2.33
N ASN A 115 3.93 -15.18 1.30
CA ASN A 115 4.46 -15.59 0.01
C ASN A 115 5.82 -14.96 -0.22
N THR A 116 6.76 -15.74 -0.75
CA THR A 116 8.11 -15.27 -1.10
C THR A 116 8.34 -15.54 -2.59
N ILE A 117 8.65 -14.48 -3.34
CA ILE A 117 8.80 -14.52 -4.80
C ILE A 117 10.21 -14.05 -5.15
N PRO A 118 11.09 -14.96 -5.58
CA PRO A 118 12.43 -14.56 -6.04
C PRO A 118 12.37 -14.02 -7.47
N LEU A 119 13.03 -12.89 -7.71
CA LEU A 119 13.20 -12.29 -9.02
C LEU A 119 14.68 -12.14 -9.34
N ASN A 120 15.03 -12.27 -10.61
CA ASN A 120 16.39 -12.07 -11.10
C ASN A 120 16.57 -10.64 -11.62
N SER A 121 17.62 -9.95 -11.16
CA SER A 121 17.97 -8.60 -11.57
C SER A 121 19.36 -8.50 -12.20
N THR A 122 20.03 -9.62 -12.49
CA THR A 122 21.40 -9.65 -13.07
C THR A 122 21.53 -8.88 -14.38
N ASN A 123 20.49 -8.90 -15.20
CA ASN A 123 20.50 -8.25 -16.52
C ASN A 123 20.07 -6.77 -16.46
N LEU A 124 19.74 -6.25 -15.27
CA LEU A 124 19.38 -4.86 -15.10
C LEU A 124 20.65 -4.00 -14.99
N LYS A 125 20.62 -2.83 -15.61
CA LYS A 125 21.66 -1.81 -15.45
C LYS A 125 21.48 -1.12 -14.09
N THR A 126 22.55 -0.52 -13.56
CA THR A 126 22.46 0.36 -12.40
C THR A 126 21.42 1.46 -12.62
N GLY A 127 20.52 1.66 -11.67
CA GLY A 127 19.43 2.63 -11.80
C GLY A 127 18.26 2.35 -10.85
N ILE A 128 17.21 3.14 -11.01
CA ILE A 128 15.96 3.02 -10.26
C ILE A 128 14.97 2.19 -11.07
N TYR A 129 14.30 1.26 -10.39
CA TYR A 129 13.26 0.42 -10.95
C TYR A 129 12.06 0.36 -10.02
N PHE A 130 10.91 -0.04 -10.57
CA PHE A 130 9.68 -0.23 -9.83
C PHE A 130 9.22 -1.68 -10.03
N VAL A 131 8.93 -2.37 -8.95
CA VAL A 131 8.36 -3.71 -8.96
C VAL A 131 6.90 -3.61 -8.58
N SER A 132 6.02 -4.03 -9.48
CA SER A 132 4.57 -4.01 -9.30
C SER A 132 4.03 -5.42 -9.17
N LEU A 133 3.29 -5.69 -8.10
CA LEU A 133 2.51 -6.91 -7.89
C LEU A 133 1.03 -6.59 -8.11
N SER A 134 0.41 -7.25 -9.08
CA SER A 134 -1.02 -7.12 -9.38
C SER A 134 -1.75 -8.42 -9.06
N PHE A 135 -2.92 -8.34 -8.41
CA PHE A 135 -3.78 -9.46 -8.04
C PHE A 135 -5.19 -8.94 -7.78
N ASP A 136 -6.23 -9.69 -8.15
CA ASP A 136 -7.65 -9.36 -7.88
C ASP A 136 -8.04 -7.89 -8.16
N GLY A 137 -7.49 -7.29 -9.23
CA GLY A 137 -7.74 -5.88 -9.58
C GLY A 137 -6.97 -4.84 -8.75
N ASN A 138 -6.17 -5.27 -7.76
CA ASN A 138 -5.28 -4.41 -6.99
C ASN A 138 -3.87 -4.44 -7.56
N THR A 139 -3.12 -3.35 -7.35
CA THR A 139 -1.70 -3.28 -7.71
C THR A 139 -0.93 -2.56 -6.62
N ILE A 140 0.18 -3.16 -6.20
CA ILE A 140 1.12 -2.56 -5.24
C ILE A 140 2.45 -2.42 -5.94
N THR A 141 3.07 -1.26 -5.81
CA THR A 141 4.36 -0.96 -6.42
C THR A 141 5.37 -0.54 -5.37
N LYS A 142 6.58 -1.08 -5.45
CA LYS A 142 7.73 -0.71 -4.61
C LYS A 142 8.91 -0.32 -5.49
N GLN A 143 9.61 0.73 -5.06
CA GLN A 143 10.84 1.19 -5.69
C GLN A 143 12.03 0.33 -5.23
N ILE A 144 12.92 0.02 -6.15
CA ILE A 144 14.20 -0.63 -5.89
C ILE A 144 15.35 0.15 -6.53
N ILE A 145 16.52 0.05 -5.95
CA ILE A 145 17.77 0.63 -6.46
C ILE A 145 18.67 -0.52 -6.89
N LYS A 146 19.04 -0.57 -8.16
CA LYS A 146 20.01 -1.53 -8.71
C LYS A 146 21.41 -0.92 -8.69
N GLU A 147 22.34 -1.64 -8.05
CA GLU A 147 23.78 -1.35 -8.08
C GLU A 147 24.53 -2.19 -9.12
#